data_5b31aa8c743274e10f1409df91e1ca41
#
_entry.id   5b31aa8c743274e10f1409df91e1ca41
#
_cell.length_a   1.000
_cell.length_b   1.000
_cell.length_c   1.000
_cell.angle_alpha   90.00
_cell.angle_beta   90.00
_cell.angle_gamma   90.00
#
_symmetry.space_group_name_H-M   'P 1'
#
loop_
_entity.id
_entity.type
_entity.pdbx_description
1 polymer ?
#
loop_
_entity_poly.entity_id
_entity_poly.type
_entity_poly.pdbx_seq_one_letter_code
_entity_poly.pdbx_strand_id
1 'polypeptide(L)'
;MNPWNTYRSRINAHGITKRDSVLQRERAFLSAKLPASLSYHQLTVNGTVRNMAVINSDNLNLKTLCTMPGEDLPHGGLVEWMGNHWLITEKDANNELYTKGTMKQCNYLLRWIAEDDTVVERWCVIEDGTKYLTGEYGDNDFIVVRGDSRISLTLAKDEYSIQLN
;
A
#
# COMPACT_ATOMS: atom_id res chain seq x y z
N MET A 1 -19.64 -39.47 21.59
CA MET A 1 -19.32 -38.58 20.44
C MET A 1 -19.82 -39.32 19.18
N ASN A 2 -20.61 -38.62 18.34
CA ASN A 2 -21.19 -39.26 17.16
C ASN A 2 -20.09 -39.49 16.10
N PRO A 3 -19.79 -40.73 15.64
CA PRO A 3 -18.75 -41.00 14.63
C PRO A 3 -18.91 -40.17 13.34
N TRP A 4 -20.14 -39.86 13.00
CA TRP A 4 -20.50 -39.05 11.84
C TRP A 4 -20.02 -37.58 11.92
N ASN A 5 -20.03 -37.00 13.12
CA ASN A 5 -19.50 -35.64 13.34
C ASN A 5 -17.97 -35.63 13.24
N THR A 6 -17.30 -36.67 13.71
CA THR A 6 -15.84 -36.83 13.58
C THR A 6 -15.44 -37.06 12.13
N TYR A 7 -16.22 -37.78 11.36
CA TYR A 7 -15.97 -38.00 9.92
C TYR A 7 -16.16 -36.67 9.14
N ARG A 8 -17.27 -35.94 9.39
CA ARG A 8 -17.52 -34.62 8.79
C ARG A 8 -16.44 -33.62 9.13
N SER A 9 -15.99 -33.53 10.37
CA SER A 9 -14.91 -32.63 10.77
C SER A 9 -13.59 -32.94 10.07
N ARG A 10 -13.28 -34.21 9.81
CA ARG A 10 -12.09 -34.60 9.04
C ARG A 10 -12.19 -34.28 7.55
N ILE A 11 -13.35 -34.51 6.93
CA ILE A 11 -13.57 -34.15 5.51
C ILE A 11 -13.50 -32.64 5.34
N ASN A 12 -14.08 -31.87 6.26
CA ASN A 12 -14.16 -30.42 6.19
C ASN A 12 -12.96 -29.72 6.85
N ALA A 13 -11.94 -30.48 7.30
CA ALA A 13 -10.77 -29.92 7.97
C ALA A 13 -10.02 -28.88 7.12
N HIS A 14 -10.14 -28.96 5.80
CA HIS A 14 -9.53 -28.03 4.84
C HIS A 14 -10.55 -27.20 4.06
N GLY A 15 -11.79 -27.04 4.57
CA GLY A 15 -12.87 -26.29 3.94
C GLY A 15 -14.02 -27.13 3.40
N ILE A 16 -15.19 -26.51 3.26
CA ILE A 16 -16.43 -27.20 2.83
C ILE A 16 -16.43 -27.43 1.31
N THR A 17 -15.78 -26.54 0.56
CA THR A 17 -15.69 -26.61 -0.90
C THR A 17 -14.26 -26.95 -1.35
N LYS A 18 -14.12 -27.44 -2.58
CA LYS A 18 -12.81 -27.66 -3.20
C LYS A 18 -12.00 -26.34 -3.28
N ARG A 19 -12.67 -25.22 -3.53
CA ARG A 19 -12.06 -23.89 -3.56
C ARG A 19 -11.49 -23.52 -2.20
N ASP A 20 -12.27 -23.67 -1.12
CA ASP A 20 -11.83 -23.37 0.25
C ASP A 20 -10.61 -24.19 0.64
N SER A 21 -10.62 -25.47 0.29
CA SER A 21 -9.49 -26.39 0.54
C SER A 21 -8.21 -25.93 -0.17
N VAL A 22 -8.33 -25.46 -1.42
CA VAL A 22 -7.19 -24.90 -2.18
C VAL A 22 -6.71 -23.61 -1.55
N LEU A 23 -7.60 -22.69 -1.23
CA LEU A 23 -7.26 -21.40 -0.60
C LEU A 23 -6.55 -21.59 0.74
N GLN A 24 -7.05 -22.48 1.59
CA GLN A 24 -6.41 -22.78 2.88
C GLN A 24 -5.01 -23.37 2.71
N ARG A 25 -4.84 -24.30 1.76
CA ARG A 25 -3.52 -24.87 1.45
C ARG A 25 -2.54 -23.82 0.96
N GLU A 26 -2.97 -22.94 0.05
CA GLU A 26 -2.12 -21.89 -0.49
C GLU A 26 -1.76 -20.84 0.58
N ARG A 27 -2.71 -20.47 1.45
CA ARG A 27 -2.44 -19.60 2.61
C ARG A 27 -1.43 -20.24 3.56
N ALA A 28 -1.59 -21.52 3.90
CA ALA A 28 -0.65 -22.24 4.76
C ALA A 28 0.75 -22.32 4.12
N PHE A 29 0.82 -22.58 2.82
CA PHE A 29 2.08 -22.60 2.07
C PHE A 29 2.77 -21.23 2.10
N LEU A 30 2.05 -20.15 1.83
CA LEU A 30 2.58 -18.79 1.88
C LEU A 30 3.04 -18.41 3.27
N SER A 31 2.25 -18.73 4.31
CA SER A 31 2.62 -18.47 5.71
C SER A 31 3.91 -19.17 6.13
N ALA A 32 4.17 -20.35 5.57
CA ALA A 32 5.40 -21.10 5.85
C ALA A 32 6.60 -20.61 5.03
N LYS A 33 6.39 -20.17 3.78
CA LYS A 33 7.47 -19.81 2.85
C LYS A 33 7.86 -18.34 2.87
N LEU A 34 6.91 -17.44 3.09
CA LEU A 34 7.15 -16.00 3.06
C LEU A 34 8.23 -15.57 4.07
N PRO A 35 8.22 -16.03 5.34
CA PRO A 35 9.24 -15.68 6.32
C PRO A 35 10.66 -16.12 5.95
N ALA A 36 10.81 -17.13 5.11
CA ALA A 36 12.11 -17.60 4.62
C ALA A 36 12.60 -16.83 3.39
N SER A 37 11.81 -15.91 2.86
CA SER A 37 12.18 -15.09 1.70
C SER A 37 13.14 -13.97 2.10
N LEU A 38 14.12 -13.66 1.24
CA LEU A 38 15.00 -12.49 1.37
C LEU A 38 14.25 -11.16 1.33
N SER A 39 13.05 -11.15 0.74
CA SER A 39 12.18 -9.96 0.67
C SER A 39 11.36 -9.74 1.93
N TYR A 40 11.43 -10.64 2.91
CA TYR A 40 10.64 -10.55 4.14
C TYR A 40 11.35 -9.68 5.17
N HIS A 41 10.72 -8.58 5.53
CA HIS A 41 11.29 -7.58 6.41
C HIS A 41 10.34 -7.21 7.54
N GLN A 42 10.91 -6.79 8.66
CA GLN A 42 10.21 -6.08 9.70
C GLN A 42 10.17 -4.59 9.34
N LEU A 43 8.99 -3.99 9.41
CA LEU A 43 8.76 -2.58 9.16
C LEU A 43 7.68 -2.04 10.11
N THR A 44 7.61 -0.72 10.24
CA THR A 44 6.60 -0.07 11.06
C THR A 44 5.54 0.55 10.17
N VAL A 45 4.28 0.22 10.39
CA VAL A 45 3.12 0.78 9.65
C VAL A 45 2.25 1.53 10.64
N ASN A 46 2.10 2.83 10.48
CA ASN A 46 1.37 3.71 11.41
C ASN A 46 1.78 3.47 12.89
N GLY A 47 3.09 3.39 13.16
CA GLY A 47 3.62 3.14 14.50
C GLY A 47 3.52 1.69 14.99
N THR A 48 2.90 0.78 14.22
CA THR A 48 2.78 -0.63 14.59
C THR A 48 3.79 -1.47 13.81
N VAL A 49 4.58 -2.27 14.53
CA VAL A 49 5.55 -3.19 13.92
C VAL A 49 4.82 -4.34 13.23
N ARG A 50 5.15 -4.58 11.97
CA ARG A 50 4.60 -5.66 11.13
C ARG A 50 5.69 -6.33 10.33
N ASN A 51 5.48 -7.59 10.00
CA ASN A 51 6.37 -8.35 9.13
C ASN A 51 5.67 -8.58 7.79
N MET A 52 6.28 -8.18 6.69
CA MET A 52 5.75 -8.38 5.35
C MET A 52 6.85 -8.43 4.30
N ALA A 53 6.51 -8.91 3.12
CA ALA A 53 7.46 -8.92 2.02
C ALA A 53 7.47 -7.55 1.32
N VAL A 54 8.67 -7.04 1.07
CA VAL A 54 8.94 -5.83 0.30
C VAL A 54 9.61 -6.23 -1.00
N ILE A 55 8.94 -5.99 -2.11
CA ILE A 55 9.40 -6.37 -3.45
C ILE A 55 9.80 -5.11 -4.21
N ASN A 56 10.96 -5.15 -4.84
CA ASN A 56 11.42 -4.05 -5.68
C ASN A 56 10.54 -3.91 -6.92
N SER A 57 10.34 -2.66 -7.33
CA SER A 57 9.74 -2.28 -8.60
C SER A 57 10.83 -1.75 -9.53
N ASP A 58 10.55 -1.64 -10.83
CA ASP A 58 11.45 -1.01 -11.80
C ASP A 58 11.69 0.46 -11.47
N ASN A 59 10.73 1.12 -10.84
CA ASN A 59 10.91 2.46 -10.28
C ASN A 59 11.47 2.37 -8.86
N LEU A 60 12.64 3.00 -8.64
CA LEU A 60 13.34 2.98 -7.34
C LEU A 60 12.52 3.58 -6.20
N ASN A 61 11.66 4.55 -6.50
CA ASN A 61 10.80 5.24 -5.53
C ASN A 61 9.50 4.49 -5.23
N LEU A 62 9.28 3.34 -5.87
CA LEU A 62 8.12 2.48 -5.67
C LEU A 62 8.56 1.11 -5.14
N LYS A 63 7.80 0.57 -4.20
CA LYS A 63 7.94 -0.81 -3.72
C LYS A 63 6.57 -1.45 -3.62
N THR A 64 6.53 -2.74 -3.83
CA THR A 64 5.33 -3.54 -3.61
C THR A 64 5.41 -4.20 -2.24
N LEU A 65 4.33 -4.07 -1.47
CA LEU A 65 4.14 -4.74 -0.20
C LEU A 65 3.24 -5.96 -0.38
N CYS A 66 3.60 -7.06 0.28
CA CYS A 66 2.74 -8.24 0.40
C CYS A 66 2.65 -8.63 1.88
N THR A 67 1.45 -8.63 2.43
CA THR A 67 1.20 -9.01 3.82
C THR A 67 1.21 -10.53 4.00
N MET A 68 1.23 -10.97 5.25
CA MET A 68 0.93 -12.36 5.56
C MET A 68 -0.54 -12.68 5.24
N PRO A 69 -0.85 -13.93 4.92
CA PRO A 69 -2.23 -14.35 4.69
C PRO A 69 -3.15 -14.01 5.87
N GLY A 70 -4.25 -13.33 5.57
CA GLY A 70 -5.23 -12.89 6.57
C GLY A 70 -4.93 -11.54 7.22
N GLU A 71 -3.79 -10.93 6.93
CA GLU A 71 -3.48 -9.57 7.36
C GLU A 71 -3.94 -8.53 6.34
N ASP A 72 -4.33 -7.36 6.82
CA ASP A 72 -4.75 -6.24 6.00
C ASP A 72 -3.71 -5.12 5.98
N LEU A 73 -3.72 -4.33 4.90
CA LEU A 73 -2.84 -3.19 4.68
C LEU A 73 -3.66 -1.90 4.74
N PRO A 74 -3.31 -0.92 5.62
CA PRO A 74 -4.03 0.34 5.65
C PRO A 74 -3.72 1.17 4.41
N HIS A 75 -4.74 1.54 3.64
CA HIS A 75 -4.59 2.50 2.54
C HIS A 75 -4.22 3.87 3.09
N GLY A 76 -3.21 4.53 2.52
CA GLY A 76 -2.69 5.81 2.99
C GLY A 76 -1.86 5.70 4.27
N GLY A 77 -1.47 4.50 4.71
CA GLY A 77 -0.61 4.30 5.87
C GLY A 77 0.82 4.74 5.63
N LEU A 78 1.43 5.35 6.66
CA LEU A 78 2.85 5.66 6.68
C LEU A 78 3.66 4.43 7.08
N VAL A 79 4.66 4.10 6.29
CA VAL A 79 5.58 2.97 6.54
C VAL A 79 6.97 3.51 6.81
N GLU A 80 7.58 3.03 7.89
CA GLU A 80 8.99 3.25 8.17
C GLU A 80 9.76 1.96 7.90
N TRP A 81 10.71 2.05 6.99
CA TRP A 81 11.52 0.92 6.58
C TRP A 81 12.93 1.36 6.17
N MET A 82 13.94 0.70 6.73
CA MET A 82 15.37 0.99 6.49
C MET A 82 15.74 2.49 6.61
N GLY A 83 15.19 3.17 7.63
CA GLY A 83 15.46 4.60 7.87
C GLY A 83 14.78 5.56 6.90
N ASN A 84 13.93 5.07 6.01
CA ASN A 84 13.15 5.87 5.07
C ASN A 84 11.67 5.81 5.40
N HIS A 85 10.94 6.85 4.98
CA HIS A 85 9.50 6.95 5.11
C HIS A 85 8.83 6.67 3.75
N TRP A 86 7.78 5.88 3.78
CA TRP A 86 7.04 5.46 2.61
C TRP A 86 5.55 5.63 2.85
N LEU A 87 4.80 5.95 1.82
CA LEU A 87 3.35 6.09 1.89
C LEU A 87 2.68 5.00 1.05
N ILE A 88 1.73 4.27 1.63
CA ILE A 88 0.94 3.27 0.91
C ILE A 88 -0.07 3.98 0.03
N THR A 89 0.17 4.00 -1.28
CA THR A 89 -0.65 4.73 -2.26
C THR A 89 -1.72 3.87 -2.91
N GLU A 90 -1.49 2.56 -2.98
CA GLU A 90 -2.42 1.63 -3.63
C GLU A 90 -2.58 0.35 -2.81
N LYS A 91 -3.75 -0.24 -2.87
CA LYS A 91 -4.09 -1.49 -2.22
C LYS A 91 -4.96 -2.34 -3.14
N ASP A 92 -4.56 -3.59 -3.35
CA ASP A 92 -5.39 -4.59 -4.00
C ASP A 92 -6.37 -5.19 -2.98
N ALA A 93 -7.63 -4.78 -3.07
CA ALA A 93 -8.68 -5.22 -2.17
C ALA A 93 -9.26 -6.62 -2.52
N ASN A 94 -8.91 -7.17 -3.69
CA ASN A 94 -9.56 -8.37 -4.24
C ASN A 94 -8.72 -9.64 -4.14
N ASN A 95 -7.54 -9.59 -3.52
CA ASN A 95 -6.69 -10.76 -3.34
C ASN A 95 -7.10 -11.53 -2.08
N GLU A 96 -7.63 -12.74 -2.28
CA GLU A 96 -8.09 -13.60 -1.18
C GLU A 96 -6.96 -14.31 -0.41
N LEU A 97 -5.75 -14.34 -0.96
CA LEU A 97 -4.61 -15.04 -0.34
C LEU A 97 -3.88 -14.13 0.65
N TYR A 98 -3.53 -12.93 0.22
CA TYR A 98 -2.81 -11.91 1.00
C TYR A 98 -3.17 -10.52 0.47
N THR A 99 -2.97 -9.50 1.26
CA THR A 99 -3.15 -8.12 0.77
C THR A 99 -1.88 -7.65 0.09
N LYS A 100 -2.03 -7.14 -1.13
CA LYS A 100 -0.94 -6.52 -1.90
C LYS A 100 -1.18 -5.02 -1.97
N GLY A 101 -0.10 -4.24 -1.91
CA GLY A 101 -0.17 -2.80 -2.08
C GLY A 101 1.12 -2.24 -2.66
N THR A 102 1.04 -1.00 -3.14
CA THR A 102 2.19 -0.23 -3.59
C THR A 102 2.48 0.87 -2.57
N MET A 103 3.74 1.03 -2.20
CA MET A 103 4.20 2.17 -1.40
C MET A 103 5.16 3.03 -2.20
N LYS A 104 5.08 4.34 -1.98
CA LYS A 104 5.91 5.36 -2.61
C LYS A 104 6.79 6.02 -1.57
N GLN A 105 8.06 6.25 -1.91
CA GLN A 105 9.00 6.89 -1.00
C GLN A 105 8.61 8.35 -0.77
N CYS A 106 8.50 8.76 0.51
CA CYS A 106 8.31 10.14 0.87
C CYS A 106 9.60 10.93 0.60
N ASN A 107 9.46 12.08 -0.01
CA ASN A 107 10.58 12.94 -0.40
C ASN A 107 10.60 14.27 0.34
N TYR A 108 9.56 14.57 1.13
CA TYR A 108 9.46 15.83 1.84
C TYR A 108 8.77 15.68 3.21
N LEU A 109 9.21 16.48 4.18
CA LEU A 109 8.54 16.64 5.47
C LEU A 109 7.74 17.94 5.44
N LEU A 110 6.44 17.84 5.24
CA LEU A 110 5.54 18.98 5.26
C LEU A 110 5.29 19.43 6.69
N ARG A 111 5.33 20.73 6.92
CA ARG A 111 5.04 21.36 8.20
C ARG A 111 4.02 22.47 8.03
N TRP A 112 2.99 22.46 8.87
CA TRP A 112 1.98 23.54 8.91
C TRP A 112 1.45 23.77 10.33
N ILE A 113 0.72 24.84 10.51
CA ILE A 113 0.03 25.14 11.74
C ILE A 113 -1.44 24.75 11.55
N ALA A 114 -1.96 23.87 12.40
CA ALA A 114 -3.35 23.44 12.40
C ALA A 114 -4.26 24.55 13.01
N GLU A 115 -5.57 24.37 12.92
CA GLU A 115 -6.56 25.33 13.44
C GLU A 115 -6.47 25.51 14.97
N ASP A 116 -5.92 24.55 15.69
CA ASP A 116 -5.68 24.57 17.13
C ASP A 116 -4.31 25.14 17.53
N ASP A 117 -3.64 25.88 16.62
CA ASP A 117 -2.27 26.41 16.75
C ASP A 117 -1.18 25.35 16.96
N THR A 118 -1.49 24.07 16.75
CA THR A 118 -0.51 22.99 16.84
C THR A 118 0.36 22.94 15.58
N VAL A 119 1.68 22.82 15.75
CA VAL A 119 2.59 22.58 14.63
C VAL A 119 2.52 21.11 14.25
N VAL A 120 2.05 20.83 13.05
CA VAL A 120 1.92 19.49 12.49
C VAL A 120 3.02 19.22 11.48
N GLU A 121 3.67 18.07 11.60
CA GLU A 121 4.69 17.60 10.66
C GLU A 121 4.27 16.25 10.08
N ARG A 122 4.27 16.13 8.75
CA ARG A 122 3.91 14.87 8.07
C ARG A 122 4.84 14.60 6.89
N TRP A 123 5.30 13.38 6.82
CA TRP A 123 5.99 12.88 5.63
C TRP A 123 5.03 12.76 4.47
N CYS A 124 5.43 13.27 3.31
CA CYS A 124 4.60 13.32 2.12
C CYS A 124 5.41 13.02 0.85
N VAL A 125 4.68 12.76 -0.21
CA VAL A 125 5.23 12.66 -1.57
C VAL A 125 4.83 13.91 -2.32
N ILE A 126 5.83 14.66 -2.78
CA ILE A 126 5.65 15.83 -3.65
C ILE A 126 6.05 15.43 -5.06
N GLU A 127 5.16 15.68 -6.02
CA GLU A 127 5.40 15.47 -7.44
C GLU A 127 5.07 16.73 -8.22
N ASP A 128 5.84 16.92 -9.29
CA ASP A 128 5.50 17.94 -10.27
C ASP A 128 4.24 17.50 -11.03
N GLY A 129 3.14 18.16 -10.76
CA GLY A 129 1.85 17.95 -11.40
C GLY A 129 1.70 18.76 -12.69
N THR A 130 2.76 19.37 -13.20
CA THR A 130 2.72 20.16 -14.44
C THR A 130 2.28 19.26 -15.59
N LYS A 131 1.03 19.41 -16.00
CA LYS A 131 0.53 18.79 -17.21
C LYS A 131 0.90 19.67 -18.37
N TYR A 132 1.84 19.24 -19.18
CA TYR A 132 2.01 19.77 -20.50
C TYR A 132 0.80 19.34 -21.32
N LEU A 133 -0.15 20.23 -21.52
CA LEU A 133 -1.14 20.09 -22.58
C LEU A 133 -0.35 20.16 -23.89
N THR A 134 0.04 19.01 -24.43
CA THR A 134 0.38 18.89 -25.83
C THR A 134 -0.89 19.25 -26.59
N GLY A 135 -0.96 20.50 -27.09
CA GLY A 135 -2.07 20.97 -27.88
C GLY A 135 -2.33 20.01 -29.03
N GLU A 136 -3.60 19.77 -29.36
CA GLU A 136 -3.95 19.18 -30.63
C GLU A 136 -3.30 20.00 -31.72
N TYR A 137 -2.54 19.34 -32.57
CA TYR A 137 -1.99 19.95 -33.78
C TYR A 137 -3.15 20.29 -34.72
N GLY A 138 -3.64 21.50 -34.63
CA GLY A 138 -4.43 22.09 -35.72
C GLY A 138 -3.48 22.58 -36.80
N ASP A 139 -3.95 22.67 -38.03
CA ASP A 139 -3.23 23.06 -39.26
C ASP A 139 -2.52 24.45 -39.23
N ASN A 140 -2.36 25.05 -38.08
CA ASN A 140 -1.64 26.32 -37.90
C ASN A 140 -0.47 26.12 -36.92
N ASP A 141 0.74 26.47 -37.37
CA ASP A 141 2.05 26.32 -36.72
C ASP A 141 2.22 27.05 -35.36
N PHE A 142 1.22 27.14 -34.52
CA PHE A 142 1.32 27.73 -33.19
C PHE A 142 1.19 26.68 -32.10
N ILE A 143 2.33 26.32 -31.50
CA ILE A 143 2.37 25.55 -30.26
C ILE A 143 2.07 26.49 -29.11
N VAL A 144 0.84 26.46 -28.58
CA VAL A 144 0.51 27.16 -27.33
C VAL A 144 0.82 26.20 -26.19
N VAL A 145 2.03 26.28 -25.62
CA VAL A 145 2.37 25.61 -24.36
C VAL A 145 1.76 26.40 -23.22
N ARG A 146 0.58 26.04 -22.75
CA ARG A 146 0.07 26.49 -21.45
C ARG A 146 0.70 25.60 -20.39
N GLY A 147 1.76 26.05 -19.75
CA GLY A 147 2.31 25.46 -18.55
C GLY A 147 1.40 25.76 -17.36
N ASP A 148 0.62 24.78 -16.93
CA ASP A 148 -0.10 24.85 -15.64
C ASP A 148 0.82 24.23 -14.58
N SER A 149 1.59 25.08 -13.89
CA SER A 149 2.51 24.66 -12.84
C SER A 149 1.72 24.23 -11.61
N ARG A 150 1.51 22.94 -11.45
CA ARG A 150 0.85 22.36 -10.26
C ARG A 150 1.80 21.44 -9.51
N ILE A 151 1.78 21.54 -8.21
CA ILE A 151 2.45 20.60 -7.33
C ILE A 151 1.37 19.64 -6.81
N SER A 152 1.59 18.35 -7.01
CA SER A 152 0.76 17.30 -6.42
C SER A 152 1.37 16.89 -5.09
N LEU A 153 0.57 16.97 -4.03
CA LEU A 153 0.94 16.58 -2.68
C LEU A 153 0.13 15.36 -2.27
N THR A 154 0.82 14.27 -1.91
CA THR A 154 0.19 13.07 -1.38
C THR A 154 0.68 12.81 0.04
N LEU A 155 -0.23 12.75 1.01
CA LEU A 155 0.06 12.49 2.42
C LEU A 155 -0.94 11.52 3.04
N ALA A 156 -0.59 10.97 4.19
CA ALA A 156 -1.50 10.11 4.94
C ALA A 156 -2.72 10.90 5.40
N LYS A 157 -3.92 10.28 5.32
CA LYS A 157 -5.16 10.88 5.76
C LYS A 157 -5.30 10.73 7.28
N ASP A 158 -5.25 11.84 8.01
CA ASP A 158 -5.53 11.93 9.43
C ASP A 158 -6.40 13.16 9.75
N GLU A 159 -6.71 13.39 11.02
CA GLU A 159 -7.54 14.51 11.45
C GLU A 159 -6.98 15.89 11.08
N TYR A 160 -5.66 16.05 11.03
CA TYR A 160 -5.00 17.29 10.68
C TYR A 160 -4.87 17.48 9.16
N SER A 161 -4.62 16.39 8.41
CA SER A 161 -4.46 16.47 6.96
C SER A 161 -5.78 16.80 6.25
N ILE A 162 -6.93 16.45 6.86
CA ILE A 162 -8.26 16.81 6.33
C ILE A 162 -8.48 18.33 6.34
N GLN A 163 -7.85 19.07 7.24
CA GLN A 163 -7.96 20.54 7.35
C GLN A 163 -7.23 21.28 6.21
N LEU A 164 -6.41 20.58 5.42
CA LEU A 164 -5.69 21.17 4.28
C LEU A 164 -6.51 21.26 2.98
N ASN A 165 -7.79 20.81 2.98
CA ASN A 165 -8.67 20.84 1.82
C ASN A 165 -9.47 22.15 1.73
#